data_305e9781c83e554275f36594c85f8406
#
_entry.id   305e9781c83e554275f36594c85f8406
#
_cell.length_a   1.000
_cell.length_b   1.000
_cell.length_c   1.000
_cell.angle_alpha   90.00
_cell.angle_beta   90.00
_cell.angle_gamma   90.00
#
_symmetry.space_group_name_H-M   'P 1'
#
loop_
_entity.id
_entity.type
_entity.pdbx_description
1 polymer ?
#
loop_
_entity_poly.entity_id
_entity_poly.type
_entity_poly.pdbx_seq_one_letter_code
_entity_poly.pdbx_strand_id
1 'polypeptide(L)'
;MIARTLVIDCATEACSVALFVGSTLLMGANPLAGDFRVIGRGHAEQLVPMIAALPEHGRACRIAVDIGPGSFTGIRVGLAAAKALALAWRAEVVGYGALALVAAMARADAGGGAAAVEVAMTGGHGQWFVQRFGIDGTALGEPASLSPEDAAAGSAADIVCGSQAEALVALRGGDGRAMPLLPDARRFALLDPAALIADPRPAYGRGPDARLPAKAVA
;
A
#
# COMPACT_ATOMS: atom_id res chain seq x y z
N MET A 1 11.03 23.20 -15.67
CA MET A 1 11.26 22.28 -14.54
C MET A 1 10.90 20.88 -15.02
N ILE A 2 11.77 19.87 -14.79
CA ILE A 2 11.46 18.48 -15.12
C ILE A 2 10.33 18.01 -14.20
N ALA A 3 9.25 17.47 -14.77
CA ALA A 3 8.14 16.92 -13.99
C ALA A 3 8.64 15.74 -13.15
N ARG A 4 8.22 15.66 -11.87
CA ARG A 4 8.59 14.58 -10.95
C ARG A 4 7.37 14.14 -10.15
N THR A 5 7.39 12.87 -9.75
CA THR A 5 6.43 12.30 -8.81
C THR A 5 7.16 11.80 -7.57
N LEU A 6 6.79 12.29 -6.41
CA LEU A 6 7.17 11.72 -5.11
C LEU A 6 6.15 10.66 -4.73
N VAL A 7 6.62 9.48 -4.34
CA VAL A 7 5.78 8.38 -3.82
C VAL A 7 6.08 8.17 -2.35
N ILE A 8 5.03 8.02 -1.54
CA ILE A 8 5.10 7.84 -0.09
C ILE A 8 4.29 6.61 0.31
N ASP A 9 4.90 5.71 1.05
CA ASP A 9 4.23 4.57 1.67
C ASP A 9 4.58 4.47 3.17
N CYS A 10 3.55 4.46 4.00
CA CYS A 10 3.63 4.38 5.46
C CYS A 10 2.54 3.48 6.04
N ALA A 11 1.83 2.69 5.22
CA ALA A 11 0.64 1.97 5.66
C ALA A 11 0.94 0.67 6.39
N THR A 12 2.19 0.23 6.46
CA THR A 12 2.60 -1.03 7.11
C THR A 12 3.73 -0.78 8.11
N GLU A 13 4.39 -1.86 8.55
CA GLU A 13 5.63 -1.79 9.31
C GLU A 13 6.82 -1.26 8.50
N ALA A 14 6.68 -1.17 7.18
CA ALA A 14 7.65 -0.50 6.31
C ALA A 14 7.31 0.99 6.17
N CYS A 15 8.37 1.78 5.98
CA CYS A 15 8.30 3.16 5.53
C CYS A 15 9.14 3.28 4.27
N SER A 16 8.55 3.73 3.18
CA SER A 16 9.29 3.88 1.93
C SER A 16 8.93 5.15 1.18
N VAL A 17 9.91 5.67 0.45
CA VAL A 17 9.77 6.84 -0.41
C VAL A 17 10.51 6.62 -1.73
N ALA A 18 9.99 7.19 -2.81
CA ALA A 18 10.66 7.16 -4.09
C ALA A 18 10.39 8.43 -4.90
N LEU A 19 11.36 8.86 -5.68
CA LEU A 19 11.24 9.99 -6.60
C LEU A 19 11.37 9.49 -8.03
N PHE A 20 10.36 9.73 -8.85
CA PHE A 20 10.35 9.38 -10.26
C PHE A 20 10.46 10.63 -11.13
N VAL A 21 11.03 10.48 -12.33
CA VAL A 21 10.95 11.48 -13.38
C VAL A 21 9.67 11.23 -14.18
N GLY A 22 8.83 12.27 -14.30
CA GLY A 22 7.51 12.19 -14.92
C GLY A 22 6.38 12.51 -13.96
N SER A 23 5.21 12.82 -14.50
CA SER A 23 4.02 13.17 -13.71
C SER A 23 2.76 12.37 -14.07
N THR A 24 2.72 11.67 -15.20
CA THR A 24 1.49 11.02 -15.70
C THR A 24 1.65 9.55 -15.99
N LEU A 25 2.66 9.13 -16.72
CA LEU A 25 2.86 7.73 -17.12
C LEU A 25 4.21 7.26 -16.58
N LEU A 26 4.15 6.52 -15.46
CA LEU A 26 5.35 5.95 -14.83
C LEU A 26 5.46 4.42 -15.07
N MET A 27 4.55 3.83 -15.85
CA MET A 27 4.53 2.39 -16.11
C MET A 27 5.91 1.86 -16.48
N GLY A 28 6.42 0.94 -15.65
CA GLY A 28 7.73 0.32 -15.86
C GLY A 28 8.94 1.24 -15.65
N ALA A 29 8.73 2.50 -15.21
CA ALA A 29 9.84 3.41 -14.94
C ALA A 29 10.60 3.00 -13.68
N ASN A 30 11.93 3.17 -13.71
CA ASN A 30 12.75 3.07 -12.50
C ASN A 30 12.70 4.40 -11.74
N PRO A 31 12.72 4.38 -10.40
CA PRO A 31 12.86 5.61 -9.63
C PRO A 31 14.22 6.25 -9.84
N LEU A 32 14.26 7.58 -9.83
CA LEU A 32 15.51 8.35 -9.81
C LEU A 32 16.29 8.10 -8.52
N ALA A 33 15.56 7.99 -7.40
CA ALA A 33 16.08 7.63 -6.09
C ALA A 33 14.93 7.11 -5.23
N GLY A 34 15.24 6.36 -4.18
CA GLY A 34 14.26 5.89 -3.22
C GLY A 34 14.91 5.21 -2.01
N ASP A 35 14.15 5.09 -0.94
CA ASP A 35 14.56 4.44 0.29
C ASP A 35 13.42 3.57 0.82
N PHE A 36 13.75 2.42 1.39
CA PHE A 36 12.82 1.47 1.98
C PHE A 36 13.39 0.95 3.29
N ARG A 37 12.63 1.05 4.36
CA ARG A 37 13.03 0.62 5.69
C ARG A 37 11.90 -0.10 6.40
N VAL A 38 12.18 -1.25 6.99
CA VAL A 38 11.26 -1.90 7.92
C VAL A 38 11.55 -1.33 9.31
N ILE A 39 10.67 -0.48 9.81
CA ILE A 39 10.88 0.29 11.04
C ILE A 39 9.90 -0.11 12.15
N GLY A 40 8.84 -0.83 11.82
CA GLY A 40 7.80 -1.23 12.75
C GLY A 40 6.97 -0.06 13.26
N ARG A 41 7.59 0.91 13.91
CA ARG A 41 6.98 2.15 14.45
C ARG A 41 7.89 3.33 14.19
N GLY A 42 7.37 4.57 14.41
CA GLY A 42 8.19 5.78 14.25
C GLY A 42 8.15 6.38 12.86
N HIS A 43 7.09 6.13 12.08
CA HIS A 43 6.93 6.68 10.72
C HIS A 43 6.97 8.21 10.70
N ALA A 44 6.43 8.87 11.73
CA ALA A 44 6.40 10.33 11.80
C ALA A 44 7.82 10.92 11.90
N GLU A 45 8.72 10.24 12.61
CA GLU A 45 10.10 10.68 12.82
C GLU A 45 10.98 10.33 11.60
N GLN A 46 10.66 9.27 10.86
CA GLN A 46 11.50 8.77 9.76
C GLN A 46 11.12 9.34 8.40
N LEU A 47 9.83 9.56 8.12
CA LEU A 47 9.34 9.90 6.78
C LEU A 47 9.95 11.18 6.23
N VAL A 48 9.92 12.27 7.00
CA VAL A 48 10.43 13.57 6.53
C VAL A 48 11.95 13.55 6.28
N PRO A 49 12.79 12.97 7.15
CA PRO A 49 14.20 12.74 6.85
C PRO A 49 14.45 11.90 5.60
N MET A 50 13.66 10.83 5.35
CA MET A 50 13.79 10.03 4.15
C MET A 50 13.47 10.83 2.89
N ILE A 51 12.41 11.64 2.90
CA ILE A 51 12.07 12.54 1.78
C ILE A 51 13.17 13.57 1.56
N ALA A 52 13.68 14.19 2.63
CA ALA A 52 14.72 15.21 2.55
C ALA A 52 16.06 14.68 2.00
N ALA A 53 16.32 13.38 2.14
CA ALA A 53 17.51 12.72 1.60
C ALA A 53 17.42 12.46 0.08
N LEU A 54 16.23 12.53 -0.52
CA LEU A 54 16.07 12.38 -1.97
C LEU A 54 16.63 13.60 -2.73
N PRO A 55 16.99 13.45 -4.02
CA PRO A 55 17.43 14.56 -4.86
C PRO A 55 16.44 15.74 -4.78
N GLU A 56 17.00 16.97 -4.65
CA GLU A 56 16.24 18.22 -4.46
C GLU A 56 15.19 18.12 -3.32
N HIS A 57 15.52 17.38 -2.27
CA HIS A 57 14.66 17.14 -1.11
C HIS A 57 13.30 16.56 -1.47
N GLY A 58 13.27 15.70 -2.49
CA GLY A 58 12.06 15.04 -2.95
C GLY A 58 11.05 15.94 -3.67
N ARG A 59 11.42 17.20 -4.01
CA ARG A 59 10.48 18.15 -4.61
C ARG A 59 9.91 17.65 -5.93
N ALA A 60 8.57 17.62 -6.00
CA ALA A 60 7.82 17.07 -7.10
C ALA A 60 6.59 17.93 -7.43
N CYS A 61 6.04 17.79 -8.63
CA CYS A 61 4.77 18.42 -9.04
C CYS A 61 3.56 17.48 -8.82
N ARG A 62 3.82 16.20 -8.51
CA ARG A 62 2.81 15.21 -8.11
C ARG A 62 3.31 14.42 -6.91
N ILE A 63 2.42 14.10 -5.99
CA ILE A 63 2.70 13.24 -4.85
C ILE A 63 1.69 12.09 -4.86
N ALA A 64 2.18 10.85 -4.96
CA ALA A 64 1.40 9.65 -4.79
C ALA A 64 1.58 9.13 -3.37
N VAL A 65 0.49 8.84 -2.67
CA VAL A 65 0.55 8.41 -1.26
C VAL A 65 -0.32 7.18 -1.04
N ASP A 66 0.20 6.21 -0.29
CA ASP A 66 -0.58 5.06 0.14
C ASP A 66 -1.72 5.50 1.08
N ILE A 67 -2.93 5.06 0.76
CA ILE A 67 -4.13 5.32 1.56
C ILE A 67 -4.62 4.12 2.36
N GLY A 68 -3.91 2.98 2.31
CA GLY A 68 -4.25 1.74 2.99
C GLY A 68 -4.94 0.70 2.10
N PRO A 69 -5.57 -0.32 2.70
CA PRO A 69 -5.70 -0.53 4.15
C PRO A 69 -4.37 -0.90 4.84
N GLY A 70 -4.27 -0.55 6.13
CA GLY A 70 -3.05 -0.79 6.90
C GLY A 70 -3.06 -0.10 8.26
N SER A 71 -1.89 0.32 8.72
CA SER A 71 -1.68 1.05 9.97
C SER A 71 -2.44 2.37 10.00
N PHE A 72 -3.38 2.50 10.92
CA PHE A 72 -4.18 3.71 11.12
C PHE A 72 -3.32 4.98 11.31
N THR A 73 -2.25 4.87 12.09
CA THR A 73 -1.31 5.98 12.32
C THR A 73 -0.45 6.24 11.08
N GLY A 74 0.09 5.18 10.48
CA GLY A 74 0.98 5.29 9.33
C GLY A 74 0.30 5.95 8.13
N ILE A 75 -0.90 5.52 7.77
CA ILE A 75 -1.69 6.12 6.69
C ILE A 75 -1.91 7.63 6.91
N ARG A 76 -2.23 8.03 8.15
CA ARG A 76 -2.43 9.45 8.48
C ARG A 76 -1.16 10.25 8.41
N VAL A 77 -0.04 9.70 8.86
CA VAL A 77 1.28 10.33 8.76
C VAL A 77 1.64 10.57 7.29
N GLY A 78 1.52 9.54 6.44
CA GLY A 78 1.78 9.66 5.00
C GLY A 78 0.90 10.72 4.32
N LEU A 79 -0.42 10.66 4.56
CA LEU A 79 -1.38 11.61 3.99
C LEU A 79 -1.17 13.05 4.49
N ALA A 80 -0.86 13.24 5.77
CA ALA A 80 -0.58 14.57 6.32
C ALA A 80 0.69 15.16 5.69
N ALA A 81 1.75 14.38 5.58
CA ALA A 81 2.98 14.79 4.93
C ALA A 81 2.74 15.13 3.45
N ALA A 82 2.05 14.25 2.71
CA ALA A 82 1.73 14.47 1.30
C ALA A 82 0.96 15.77 1.08
N LYS A 83 -0.09 16.02 1.87
CA LYS A 83 -0.90 17.24 1.79
C LYS A 83 -0.13 18.51 2.16
N ALA A 84 0.71 18.46 3.20
CA ALA A 84 1.55 19.59 3.61
C ALA A 84 2.59 19.95 2.54
N LEU A 85 3.27 18.93 1.98
CA LEU A 85 4.24 19.12 0.91
C LEU A 85 3.56 19.62 -0.38
N ALA A 86 2.38 19.08 -0.72
CA ALA A 86 1.62 19.52 -1.88
C ALA A 86 1.21 20.98 -1.78
N LEU A 87 0.79 21.44 -0.60
CA LEU A 87 0.50 22.85 -0.35
C LEU A 87 1.73 23.73 -0.59
N ALA A 88 2.89 23.33 -0.03
CA ALA A 88 4.14 24.07 -0.16
C ALA A 88 4.69 24.10 -1.61
N TRP A 89 4.50 23.03 -2.35
CA TRP A 89 5.07 22.86 -3.70
C TRP A 89 4.07 23.16 -4.83
N ARG A 90 2.80 23.35 -4.50
CA ARG A 90 1.68 23.43 -5.46
C ARG A 90 1.59 22.16 -6.31
N ALA A 91 1.75 21.01 -5.68
CA ALA A 91 1.73 19.71 -6.30
C ALA A 91 0.32 19.09 -6.26
N GLU A 92 0.02 18.23 -7.21
CA GLU A 92 -1.15 17.35 -7.19
C GLU A 92 -0.93 16.22 -6.18
N VAL A 93 -1.99 15.78 -5.47
CA VAL A 93 -1.94 14.60 -4.61
C VAL A 93 -2.88 13.54 -5.17
N VAL A 94 -2.36 12.33 -5.33
CA VAL A 94 -3.14 11.13 -5.71
C VAL A 94 -2.89 10.03 -4.68
N GLY A 95 -3.90 9.17 -4.47
CA GLY A 95 -3.81 8.00 -3.61
C GLY A 95 -3.61 6.72 -4.39
N TYR A 96 -3.09 5.69 -3.72
CA TYR A 96 -3.11 4.32 -4.21
C TYR A 96 -3.32 3.35 -3.03
N GLY A 97 -3.78 2.13 -3.32
CA GLY A 97 -4.01 1.12 -2.30
C GLY A 97 -2.77 0.28 -2.02
N ALA A 98 -2.44 0.04 -0.74
CA ALA A 98 -1.35 -0.83 -0.32
C ALA A 98 -1.42 -2.22 -0.95
N LEU A 99 -2.61 -2.84 -0.92
CA LEU A 99 -2.80 -4.20 -1.43
C LEU A 99 -2.63 -4.26 -2.96
N ALA A 100 -3.06 -3.22 -3.67
CA ALA A 100 -2.88 -3.13 -5.12
C ALA A 100 -1.38 -3.06 -5.49
N LEU A 101 -0.58 -2.29 -4.73
CA LEU A 101 0.87 -2.24 -4.95
C LEU A 101 1.53 -3.58 -4.68
N VAL A 102 1.19 -4.25 -3.57
CA VAL A 102 1.72 -5.59 -3.24
C VAL A 102 1.35 -6.61 -4.32
N ALA A 103 0.11 -6.59 -4.82
CA ALA A 103 -0.31 -7.46 -5.93
C ALA A 103 0.49 -7.20 -7.21
N ALA A 104 0.69 -5.93 -7.58
CA ALA A 104 1.48 -5.57 -8.75
C ALA A 104 2.94 -6.03 -8.62
N MET A 105 3.53 -5.88 -7.42
CA MET A 105 4.88 -6.36 -7.11
C MET A 105 4.97 -7.89 -7.24
N ALA A 106 4.05 -8.63 -6.63
CA ALA A 106 4.05 -10.09 -6.68
C ALA A 106 3.92 -10.62 -8.11
N ARG A 107 3.05 -10.01 -8.92
CA ARG A 107 2.86 -10.39 -10.34
C ARG A 107 4.13 -10.14 -11.16
N ALA A 108 4.82 -9.02 -10.93
CA ALA A 108 6.09 -8.74 -11.59
C ALA A 108 7.17 -9.76 -11.19
N ASP A 109 7.26 -10.12 -9.91
CA ASP A 109 8.25 -11.08 -9.38
C ASP A 109 7.92 -12.54 -9.73
N ALA A 110 6.67 -12.84 -10.06
CA ALA A 110 6.24 -14.14 -10.56
C ALA A 110 6.58 -14.38 -12.04
N GLY A 111 7.27 -13.46 -12.67
CA GLY A 111 7.72 -13.57 -14.07
C GLY A 111 6.93 -12.71 -15.05
N GLY A 112 6.16 -11.72 -14.55
CA GLY A 112 5.41 -10.77 -15.40
C GLY A 112 4.23 -11.42 -16.17
N GLY A 113 3.91 -12.67 -15.88
CA GLY A 113 2.82 -13.41 -16.49
C GLY A 113 1.46 -12.97 -15.95
N ALA A 114 0.40 -13.36 -16.67
CA ALA A 114 -0.97 -13.20 -16.25
C ALA A 114 -1.27 -14.18 -15.10
N ALA A 115 -0.94 -13.81 -13.86
CA ALA A 115 -1.21 -14.60 -12.66
C ALA A 115 -2.22 -13.88 -11.77
N ALA A 116 -3.25 -14.60 -11.35
CA ALA A 116 -4.13 -14.16 -10.27
C ALA A 116 -3.37 -14.29 -8.94
N VAL A 117 -3.53 -13.29 -8.08
CA VAL A 117 -2.86 -13.29 -6.76
C VAL A 117 -3.85 -12.93 -5.65
N GLU A 118 -3.61 -13.46 -4.47
CA GLU A 118 -4.29 -13.06 -3.25
C GLU A 118 -3.31 -12.35 -2.34
N VAL A 119 -3.66 -11.15 -1.92
CA VAL A 119 -2.86 -10.36 -0.98
C VAL A 119 -3.40 -10.60 0.42
N ALA A 120 -2.52 -10.94 1.36
CA ALA A 120 -2.82 -11.04 2.78
C ALA A 120 -1.81 -10.22 3.58
N MET A 121 -2.30 -9.16 4.22
CA MET A 121 -1.49 -8.23 5.01
C MET A 121 -1.94 -8.21 6.46
N THR A 122 -1.03 -7.91 7.36
CA THR A 122 -1.36 -7.71 8.78
C THR A 122 -2.39 -6.62 8.95
N GLY A 123 -3.50 -6.96 9.59
CA GLY A 123 -4.53 -6.02 10.05
C GLY A 123 -4.41 -5.76 11.55
N GLY A 124 -5.28 -4.91 12.08
CA GLY A 124 -5.39 -4.70 13.53
C GLY A 124 -6.18 -5.80 14.22
N HIS A 125 -5.96 -5.99 15.55
CA HIS A 125 -6.72 -6.91 16.40
C HIS A 125 -6.70 -8.38 15.97
N GLY A 126 -5.57 -8.84 15.42
CA GLY A 126 -5.39 -10.22 14.98
C GLY A 126 -6.06 -10.56 13.65
N GLN A 127 -6.64 -9.59 12.97
CA GLN A 127 -7.22 -9.77 11.65
C GLN A 127 -6.20 -9.51 10.54
N TRP A 128 -6.49 -9.99 9.34
CA TRP A 128 -5.74 -9.75 8.13
C TRP A 128 -6.57 -8.96 7.11
N PHE A 129 -5.95 -8.05 6.41
CA PHE A 129 -6.53 -7.45 5.22
C PHE A 129 -6.26 -8.35 4.02
N VAL A 130 -7.33 -8.82 3.40
CA VAL A 130 -7.28 -9.76 2.28
C VAL A 130 -7.98 -9.15 1.07
N GLN A 131 -7.36 -9.28 -0.11
CA GLN A 131 -7.95 -8.88 -1.38
C GLN A 131 -7.40 -9.73 -2.51
N ARG A 132 -8.26 -10.10 -3.46
CA ARG A 132 -7.89 -10.87 -4.66
C ARG A 132 -7.76 -9.97 -5.87
N PHE A 133 -6.82 -10.34 -6.73
CA PHE A 133 -6.58 -9.65 -7.99
C PHE A 133 -6.56 -10.65 -9.13
N GLY A 134 -7.24 -10.30 -10.21
CA GLY A 134 -7.32 -11.11 -11.43
C GLY A 134 -5.99 -11.19 -12.18
N ILE A 135 -5.98 -12.03 -13.21
CA ILE A 135 -4.83 -12.22 -14.09
C ILE A 135 -4.39 -10.95 -14.80
N ASP A 136 -5.29 -10.00 -14.99
CA ASP A 136 -5.04 -8.67 -15.55
C ASP A 136 -4.58 -7.63 -14.51
N GLY A 137 -4.63 -7.98 -13.21
CA GLY A 137 -4.29 -7.11 -12.09
C GLY A 137 -5.44 -6.28 -11.55
N THR A 138 -6.66 -6.46 -12.07
CA THR A 138 -7.84 -5.80 -11.51
C THR A 138 -8.25 -6.43 -10.19
N ALA A 139 -8.70 -5.59 -9.25
CA ALA A 139 -9.24 -6.07 -7.99
C ALA A 139 -10.55 -6.84 -8.20
N LEU A 140 -10.68 -8.03 -7.63
CA LEU A 140 -11.87 -8.89 -7.68
C LEU A 140 -12.80 -8.65 -6.48
N GLY A 141 -12.94 -7.42 -6.04
CA GLY A 141 -13.77 -6.99 -4.94
C GLY A 141 -13.02 -6.05 -4.00
N GLU A 142 -13.74 -5.58 -2.97
CA GLU A 142 -13.18 -4.68 -1.97
C GLU A 142 -12.26 -5.44 -0.99
N PRO A 143 -11.28 -4.76 -0.36
CA PRO A 143 -10.49 -5.33 0.73
C PRO A 143 -11.38 -5.80 1.88
N ALA A 144 -11.16 -7.02 2.35
CA ALA A 144 -11.85 -7.57 3.51
C ALA A 144 -10.91 -7.64 4.73
N SER A 145 -11.47 -7.41 5.93
CA SER A 145 -10.78 -7.66 7.20
C SER A 145 -11.30 -8.97 7.76
N LEU A 146 -10.46 -10.01 7.78
CA LEU A 146 -10.83 -11.39 8.12
C LEU A 146 -9.98 -11.93 9.27
N SER A 147 -10.52 -12.90 10.03
CA SER A 147 -9.67 -13.73 10.87
C SER A 147 -8.71 -14.56 10.02
N PRO A 148 -7.57 -15.02 10.57
CA PRO A 148 -6.67 -15.94 9.85
C PRO A 148 -7.39 -17.18 9.32
N GLU A 149 -8.30 -17.75 10.12
CA GLU A 149 -9.08 -18.95 9.80
C GLU A 149 -10.05 -18.69 8.65
N ASP A 150 -10.80 -17.57 8.69
CA ASP A 150 -11.73 -17.18 7.63
C ASP A 150 -10.99 -16.86 6.31
N ALA A 151 -9.82 -16.20 6.43
CA ALA A 151 -8.96 -15.95 5.29
C ALA A 151 -8.51 -17.25 4.63
N ALA A 152 -8.07 -18.24 5.44
CA ALA A 152 -7.63 -19.54 4.94
C ALA A 152 -8.79 -20.34 4.32
N ALA A 153 -9.96 -20.37 4.95
CA ALA A 153 -11.13 -21.07 4.44
C ALA A 153 -11.64 -20.52 3.10
N GLY A 154 -11.49 -19.22 2.88
CA GLY A 154 -11.88 -18.54 1.64
C GLY A 154 -10.81 -18.51 0.55
N SER A 155 -9.56 -18.88 0.86
CA SER A 155 -8.42 -18.72 -0.04
C SER A 155 -8.24 -19.91 -0.97
N ALA A 156 -8.04 -19.64 -2.26
CA ALA A 156 -7.80 -20.66 -3.30
C ALA A 156 -6.78 -20.20 -4.37
N ALA A 157 -6.11 -19.07 -4.15
CA ALA A 157 -5.15 -18.57 -5.14
C ALA A 157 -3.84 -19.37 -5.12
N ASP A 158 -3.27 -19.60 -6.31
CA ASP A 158 -1.97 -20.29 -6.46
C ASP A 158 -0.82 -19.44 -5.90
N ILE A 159 -0.97 -18.12 -5.93
CA ILE A 159 0.02 -17.17 -5.38
C ILE A 159 -0.64 -16.35 -4.30
N VAL A 160 -0.09 -16.44 -3.09
CA VAL A 160 -0.43 -15.59 -1.95
C VAL A 160 0.73 -14.65 -1.68
N CYS A 161 0.47 -13.36 -1.57
CA CYS A 161 1.49 -12.34 -1.33
C CYS A 161 1.14 -11.42 -0.16
N GLY A 162 2.14 -10.74 0.37
CA GLY A 162 1.98 -9.83 1.52
C GLY A 162 2.62 -10.36 2.80
N SER A 163 2.53 -9.57 3.88
CA SER A 163 3.18 -9.89 5.17
C SER A 163 2.65 -11.16 5.84
N GLN A 164 1.45 -11.63 5.44
CA GLN A 164 0.82 -12.84 5.99
C GLN A 164 0.77 -13.99 4.98
N ALA A 165 1.50 -13.87 3.87
CA ALA A 165 1.47 -14.87 2.79
C ALA A 165 1.87 -16.27 3.28
N GLU A 166 2.97 -16.38 4.02
CA GLU A 166 3.46 -17.67 4.55
C GLU A 166 2.47 -18.29 5.55
N ALA A 167 1.93 -17.45 6.45
CA ALA A 167 0.96 -17.89 7.44
C ALA A 167 -0.34 -18.37 6.77
N LEU A 168 -0.82 -17.67 5.75
CA LEU A 168 -2.02 -18.06 5.01
C LEU A 168 -1.82 -19.38 4.27
N VAL A 169 -0.70 -19.55 3.57
CA VAL A 169 -0.37 -20.79 2.88
C VAL A 169 -0.24 -21.96 3.89
N ALA A 170 0.39 -21.72 5.03
CA ALA A 170 0.50 -22.75 6.08
C ALA A 170 -0.88 -23.18 6.63
N LEU A 171 -1.78 -22.23 6.90
CA LEU A 171 -3.14 -22.51 7.38
C LEU A 171 -4.00 -23.27 6.35
N ARG A 172 -3.70 -23.13 5.06
CA ARG A 172 -4.34 -23.88 3.96
C ARG A 172 -3.80 -25.31 3.79
N GLY A 173 -2.87 -25.78 4.64
CA GLY A 173 -2.22 -27.08 4.48
C GLY A 173 -0.98 -27.07 3.59
N GLY A 174 -0.46 -25.89 3.23
CA GLY A 174 0.76 -25.72 2.44
C GLY A 174 0.53 -25.56 0.92
N ASP A 175 -0.71 -25.55 0.47
CA ASP A 175 -1.03 -25.39 -0.95
C ASP A 175 -0.81 -23.93 -1.41
N GLY A 176 -0.06 -23.76 -2.50
CA GLY A 176 0.23 -22.47 -3.12
C GLY A 176 1.62 -21.92 -2.81
N ARG A 177 1.99 -20.88 -3.54
CA ARG A 177 3.27 -20.18 -3.40
C ARG A 177 3.11 -18.95 -2.53
N ALA A 178 3.83 -18.90 -1.40
CA ALA A 178 3.90 -17.70 -0.58
C ALA A 178 4.98 -16.74 -1.09
N MET A 179 4.65 -15.45 -1.14
CA MET A 179 5.54 -14.37 -1.49
C MET A 179 5.46 -13.28 -0.40
N PRO A 180 6.30 -13.33 0.66
CA PRO A 180 6.29 -12.34 1.73
C PRO A 180 6.80 -11.00 1.19
N LEU A 181 5.90 -10.03 1.07
CA LEU A 181 6.14 -8.70 0.52
C LEU A 181 5.53 -7.64 1.43
N LEU A 182 6.20 -6.49 1.50
CA LEU A 182 5.66 -5.24 2.03
C LEU A 182 5.57 -4.21 0.90
N PRO A 183 4.61 -3.29 0.91
CA PRO A 183 4.50 -2.28 -0.12
C PRO A 183 5.77 -1.42 -0.15
N ASP A 184 6.28 -1.18 -1.35
CA ASP A 184 7.53 -0.46 -1.59
C ASP A 184 7.31 0.64 -2.62
N ALA A 185 7.41 1.89 -2.19
CA ALA A 185 7.25 3.08 -3.02
C ALA A 185 8.16 3.07 -4.27
N ARG A 186 9.33 2.41 -4.20
CA ARG A 186 10.26 2.30 -5.34
C ARG A 186 9.67 1.47 -6.49
N ARG A 187 8.67 0.66 -6.20
CA ARG A 187 7.99 -0.21 -7.17
C ARG A 187 6.63 0.34 -7.64
N PHE A 188 6.30 1.56 -7.26
CA PHE A 188 5.04 2.23 -7.60
C PHE A 188 4.71 2.20 -9.11
N ALA A 189 5.72 2.27 -9.96
CA ALA A 189 5.55 2.24 -11.42
C ALA A 189 5.03 0.91 -11.98
N LEU A 190 4.84 -0.12 -11.15
CA LEU A 190 4.14 -1.36 -11.48
C LEU A 190 2.61 -1.23 -11.39
N LEU A 191 2.10 -0.20 -10.71
CA LEU A 191 0.66 0.06 -10.63
C LEU A 191 0.14 0.58 -11.96
N ASP A 192 -1.05 0.08 -12.34
CA ASP A 192 -1.82 0.69 -13.41
C ASP A 192 -2.25 2.12 -13.02
N PRO A 193 -2.04 3.13 -13.86
CA PRO A 193 -2.52 4.49 -13.60
C PRO A 193 -4.03 4.57 -13.30
N ALA A 194 -4.83 3.64 -13.80
CA ALA A 194 -6.25 3.57 -13.49
C ALA A 194 -6.55 3.21 -12.02
N ALA A 195 -5.59 2.64 -11.29
CA ALA A 195 -5.71 2.34 -9.87
C ALA A 195 -5.47 3.59 -8.97
N LEU A 196 -5.11 4.73 -9.56
CA LEU A 196 -4.85 5.94 -8.80
C LEU A 196 -6.16 6.67 -8.46
N ILE A 197 -6.24 7.19 -7.24
CA ILE A 197 -7.43 7.81 -6.67
C ILE A 197 -7.18 9.31 -6.50
N ALA A 198 -8.00 10.13 -7.16
CA ALA A 198 -8.00 11.57 -6.95
C ALA A 198 -8.62 11.91 -5.58
N ASP A 199 -8.18 13.02 -4.96
CA ASP A 199 -8.61 13.45 -3.63
C ASP A 199 -8.50 12.33 -2.57
N PRO A 200 -7.27 11.86 -2.27
CA PRO A 200 -7.07 10.69 -1.44
C PRO A 200 -7.55 10.90 -0.01
N ARG A 201 -8.31 9.90 0.47
CA ARG A 201 -8.80 9.79 1.84
C ARG A 201 -8.36 8.44 2.41
N PRO A 202 -8.17 8.33 3.74
CA PRO A 202 -7.78 7.07 4.34
C PRO A 202 -8.78 5.96 4.05
N ALA A 203 -8.30 4.83 3.55
CA ALA A 203 -9.08 3.60 3.40
C ALA A 203 -8.73 2.65 4.55
N TYR A 204 -9.55 2.64 5.62
CA TYR A 204 -9.22 1.87 6.82
C TYR A 204 -9.50 0.37 6.72
N GLY A 205 -10.15 -0.11 5.67
CA GLY A 205 -10.44 -1.53 5.44
C GLY A 205 -11.40 -2.17 6.45
N ARG A 206 -11.89 -1.41 7.43
CA ARG A 206 -12.92 -1.84 8.38
C ARG A 206 -13.70 -0.63 8.93
N GLY A 207 -14.89 -0.90 9.46
CA GLY A 207 -15.71 0.11 10.13
C GLY A 207 -15.05 0.64 11.42
N PRO A 208 -15.53 1.77 11.95
CA PRO A 208 -15.02 2.34 13.19
C PRO A 208 -15.28 1.41 14.39
N ASP A 209 -14.26 1.22 15.24
CA ASP A 209 -14.35 0.41 16.47
C ASP A 209 -15.22 1.07 17.56
N ALA A 210 -15.45 2.38 17.47
CA ALA A 210 -16.22 3.14 18.43
C ALA A 210 -17.71 2.81 18.31
N ARG A 211 -18.26 2.16 19.34
CA ARG A 211 -19.71 2.05 19.52
C ARG A 211 -20.22 3.31 20.21
N LEU A 212 -21.28 3.91 19.67
CA LEU A 212 -21.98 4.97 20.39
C LEU A 212 -22.42 4.43 21.75
N PRO A 213 -22.24 5.20 22.85
CA PRO A 213 -22.79 4.81 24.14
C PRO A 213 -24.30 4.54 23.98
N ALA A 214 -24.77 3.43 24.52
CA ALA A 214 -26.21 3.17 24.56
C ALA A 214 -26.87 4.39 25.22
N LYS A 215 -27.85 5.02 24.53
CA LYS A 215 -28.66 6.08 25.14
C LYS A 215 -29.24 5.50 26.43
N ALA A 216 -28.91 6.09 27.58
CA ALA A 216 -29.61 5.83 28.81
C ALA A 216 -31.07 6.20 28.53
N VAL A 217 -31.92 5.19 28.56
CA VAL A 217 -33.39 5.40 28.53
C VAL A 217 -33.74 5.99 29.90
N ALA A 218 -34.11 7.28 29.88
CA ALA A 218 -34.64 7.97 31.07
C ALA A 218 -36.07 7.51 31.35
#